data_16b5f289e6636425eb76e067220d0404
#
_entry.id   16b5f289e6636425eb76e067220d0404
#
_cell.length_a   1.000
_cell.length_b   1.000
_cell.length_c   1.000
_cell.angle_alpha   90.00
_cell.angle_beta   90.00
_cell.angle_gamma   90.00
#
_symmetry.space_group_name_H-M   'P 1'
#
loop_
_entity.id
_entity.type
_entity.pdbx_description
1 polymer ?
#
loop_
_entity_poly.entity_id
_entity_poly.type
_entity_poly.pdbx_seq_one_letter_code
_entity_poly.pdbx_strand_id
1 'polypeptide(L)'
;RLMFLYYVQRKRWLGNDPEFLATFWSAYRQAQRPPDTFVGEWLSVLFFEAFNKHFQAGRADYQYFPITIREALASAPYLNGGLFLSNELDRTYQPVITDASFGQIFEFLEHYNFTISEDTPLDQEVAVDPEMIGKVYESLVNVSDNIDERGEAGIFYTPRVEIDLMCRLALVNWLTN
;
A
#
# COMPACT_ATOMS: atom_id res chain seq x y z
N ARG A 1 3.06 3.65 1.96
CA ARG A 1 2.28 2.46 2.35
C ARG A 1 0.81 2.58 1.96
N LEU A 2 0.13 3.69 2.32
CA LEU A 2 -1.31 3.83 2.11
C LEU A 2 -1.70 3.73 0.62
N MET A 3 -1.03 4.46 -0.27
CA MET A 3 -1.26 4.40 -1.72
C MET A 3 -1.12 2.98 -2.27
N PHE A 4 -0.16 2.20 -1.77
CA PHE A 4 0.01 0.81 -2.18
C PHE A 4 -1.18 -0.07 -1.77
N LEU A 5 -1.84 0.23 -0.64
CA LEU A 5 -3.05 -0.50 -0.22
C LEU A 5 -4.19 -0.37 -1.22
N TYR A 6 -4.31 0.77 -1.90
CA TYR A 6 -5.33 0.93 -2.94
C TYR A 6 -5.16 -0.07 -4.09
N TYR A 7 -3.93 -0.41 -4.46
CA TYR A 7 -3.69 -1.49 -5.43
C TYR A 7 -3.99 -2.88 -4.87
N VAL A 8 -3.62 -3.12 -3.61
CA VAL A 8 -3.86 -4.41 -2.94
C VAL A 8 -5.36 -4.69 -2.84
N GLN A 9 -6.18 -3.69 -2.47
CA GLN A 9 -7.63 -3.84 -2.42
C GLN A 9 -8.25 -4.05 -3.81
N ARG A 10 -7.75 -3.36 -4.85
CA ARG A 10 -8.21 -3.58 -6.24
C ARG A 10 -7.92 -5.00 -6.74
N LYS A 11 -6.85 -5.63 -6.25
CA LYS A 11 -6.58 -7.07 -6.44
C LYS A 11 -7.49 -7.97 -5.60
N ARG A 12 -8.35 -7.41 -4.76
CA ARG A 12 -9.24 -8.14 -3.84
C ARG A 12 -8.51 -9.06 -2.87
N TRP A 13 -7.27 -8.72 -2.52
CA TRP A 13 -6.43 -9.52 -1.63
C TRP A 13 -6.73 -9.29 -0.14
N LEU A 14 -7.62 -8.37 0.18
CA LEU A 14 -8.07 -8.05 1.52
C LEU A 14 -9.57 -8.40 1.63
N GLY A 15 -9.87 -9.62 2.06
CA GLY A 15 -11.23 -10.08 2.26
C GLY A 15 -12.12 -10.09 1.01
N ASN A 16 -11.53 -10.14 -0.20
CA ASN A 16 -12.23 -10.01 -1.48
C ASN A 16 -13.01 -8.68 -1.66
N ASP A 17 -12.69 -7.68 -0.86
CA ASP A 17 -13.33 -6.36 -0.87
C ASP A 17 -12.50 -5.37 -1.70
N PRO A 18 -13.01 -4.84 -2.84
CA PRO A 18 -12.30 -3.86 -3.65
C PRO A 18 -12.25 -2.46 -3.02
N GLU A 19 -13.02 -2.22 -1.96
CA GLU A 19 -13.10 -0.98 -1.18
C GLU A 19 -12.72 -1.20 0.29
N PHE A 20 -11.83 -2.17 0.52
CA PHE A 20 -11.46 -2.61 1.88
C PHE A 20 -11.05 -1.46 2.80
N LEU A 21 -10.34 -0.45 2.30
CA LEU A 21 -9.90 0.67 3.13
C LEU A 21 -11.09 1.51 3.64
N ALA A 22 -12.12 1.72 2.82
CA ALA A 22 -13.34 2.39 3.24
C ALA A 22 -14.09 1.57 4.29
N THR A 23 -14.21 0.26 4.06
CA THR A 23 -14.80 -0.69 5.01
C THR A 23 -14.02 -0.70 6.33
N PHE A 24 -12.69 -0.72 6.26
CA PHE A 24 -11.79 -0.75 7.42
C PHE A 24 -11.87 0.53 8.25
N TRP A 25 -11.87 1.68 7.58
CA TRP A 25 -12.06 2.98 8.22
C TRP A 25 -13.45 3.11 8.88
N SER A 26 -14.51 2.68 8.17
CA SER A 26 -15.87 2.67 8.72
C SER A 26 -15.98 1.76 9.94
N ALA A 27 -15.38 0.59 9.91
CA ALA A 27 -15.35 -0.34 11.03
C ALA A 27 -14.65 0.26 12.25
N TYR A 28 -13.51 0.94 12.05
CA TYR A 28 -12.84 1.69 13.11
C TYR A 28 -13.75 2.74 13.75
N ARG A 29 -14.40 3.55 12.93
CA ARG A 29 -15.31 4.62 13.41
C ARG A 29 -16.48 4.07 14.23
N GLN A 30 -16.90 2.84 13.97
CA GLN A 30 -17.98 2.16 14.70
C GLN A 30 -17.50 1.41 15.94
N ALA A 31 -16.23 1.09 16.05
CA ALA A 31 -15.66 0.28 17.12
C ALA A 31 -15.56 1.01 18.49
N GLN A 32 -15.94 2.29 18.58
CA GLN A 32 -15.89 3.11 19.80
C GLN A 32 -14.49 3.06 20.49
N ARG A 33 -13.43 3.01 19.70
CA ARG A 33 -12.05 3.07 20.20
C ARG A 33 -11.69 4.50 20.61
N PRO A 34 -10.64 4.70 21.43
CA PRO A 34 -10.10 6.01 21.68
C PRO A 34 -9.80 6.74 20.36
N PRO A 35 -10.03 8.08 20.29
CA PRO A 35 -9.72 8.84 19.08
C PRO A 35 -8.22 8.76 18.75
N ASP A 36 -7.91 8.98 17.49
CA ASP A 36 -6.54 9.05 16.96
C ASP A 36 -5.73 7.75 17.08
N THR A 37 -6.42 6.59 17.19
CA THR A 37 -5.78 5.27 17.29
C THR A 37 -5.82 4.48 15.99
N PHE A 38 -6.45 4.98 14.92
CA PHE A 38 -6.58 4.25 13.66
C PHE A 38 -5.22 3.83 13.08
N VAL A 39 -4.28 4.76 13.00
CA VAL A 39 -2.95 4.47 12.44
C VAL A 39 -2.16 3.55 13.37
N GLY A 40 -2.17 3.83 14.68
CA GLY A 40 -1.38 3.09 15.65
C GLY A 40 -1.90 1.68 15.96
N GLU A 41 -3.22 1.46 15.94
CA GLU A 41 -3.81 0.18 16.33
C GLU A 41 -4.37 -0.62 15.14
N TRP A 42 -4.92 0.06 14.11
CA TRP A 42 -5.58 -0.62 13.00
C TRP A 42 -4.66 -0.79 11.80
N LEU A 43 -4.09 0.31 11.28
CA LEU A 43 -3.16 0.22 10.15
C LEU A 43 -1.85 -0.48 10.51
N SER A 44 -1.34 -0.30 11.74
CA SER A 44 -0.15 -0.99 12.20
C SER A 44 -0.34 -2.51 12.20
N VAL A 45 -1.49 -3.00 12.64
CA VAL A 45 -1.82 -4.44 12.61
C VAL A 45 -1.89 -4.96 11.17
N LEU A 46 -2.51 -4.20 10.25
CA LEU A 46 -2.53 -4.57 8.83
C LEU A 46 -1.11 -4.63 8.25
N PHE A 47 -0.29 -3.59 8.49
CA PHE A 47 1.06 -3.49 7.91
C PHE A 47 2.04 -4.49 8.50
N PHE A 48 2.10 -4.57 9.83
CA PHE A 48 3.19 -5.25 10.51
C PHE A 48 2.84 -6.67 10.96
N GLU A 49 1.55 -7.00 11.04
CA GLU A 49 1.12 -8.33 11.44
C GLU A 49 0.43 -9.10 10.30
N ALA A 50 -0.63 -8.53 9.68
CA ALA A 50 -1.37 -9.26 8.66
C ALA A 50 -0.52 -9.54 7.42
N PHE A 51 0.18 -8.54 6.87
CA PHE A 51 1.06 -8.71 5.71
C PHE A 51 2.33 -9.52 6.00
N ASN A 52 2.70 -9.68 7.27
CA ASN A 52 3.81 -10.54 7.68
C ASN A 52 3.36 -11.92 8.20
N LYS A 53 2.05 -12.25 8.10
CA LYS A 53 1.49 -13.52 8.57
C LYS A 53 1.62 -13.76 10.08
N HIS A 54 1.74 -12.70 10.86
CA HIS A 54 1.78 -12.77 12.33
C HIS A 54 0.38 -12.58 12.95
N PHE A 55 -0.59 -12.06 12.19
CA PHE A 55 -1.95 -11.84 12.67
C PHE A 55 -2.67 -13.15 12.97
N GLN A 56 -3.28 -13.23 14.15
CA GLN A 56 -4.06 -14.39 14.61
C GLN A 56 -5.45 -13.92 15.02
N ALA A 57 -6.45 -14.20 14.19
CA ALA A 57 -7.84 -13.74 14.36
C ALA A 57 -8.49 -14.10 15.71
N GLY A 58 -8.02 -15.18 16.36
CA GLY A 58 -8.54 -15.66 17.64
C GLY A 58 -7.94 -14.99 18.88
N ARG A 59 -6.91 -14.14 18.74
CA ARG A 59 -6.30 -13.47 19.91
C ARG A 59 -7.28 -12.51 20.58
N ALA A 60 -7.26 -12.46 21.89
CA ALA A 60 -8.08 -11.55 22.69
C ALA A 60 -7.85 -10.09 22.35
N ASP A 61 -6.59 -9.74 22.06
CA ASP A 61 -6.16 -8.37 21.70
C ASP A 61 -6.83 -7.82 20.45
N TYR A 62 -7.41 -8.68 19.59
CA TYR A 62 -8.03 -8.28 18.32
C TYR A 62 -9.56 -8.40 18.30
N GLN A 63 -10.19 -8.62 19.45
CA GLN A 63 -11.64 -8.77 19.53
C GLN A 63 -12.41 -7.47 19.21
N TYR A 64 -11.73 -6.33 19.22
CA TYR A 64 -12.32 -5.06 18.81
C TYR A 64 -12.50 -4.94 17.28
N PHE A 65 -11.80 -5.76 16.49
CA PHE A 65 -12.10 -5.87 15.07
C PHE A 65 -13.38 -6.66 14.83
N PRO A 66 -14.29 -6.19 13.97
CA PRO A 66 -15.40 -7.01 13.47
C PRO A 66 -14.89 -8.32 12.85
N ILE A 67 -15.73 -9.35 12.88
CA ILE A 67 -15.36 -10.68 12.37
C ILE A 67 -14.92 -10.63 10.90
N THR A 68 -15.61 -9.86 10.06
CA THR A 68 -15.28 -9.68 8.65
C THR A 68 -13.90 -9.08 8.44
N ILE A 69 -13.53 -8.11 9.28
CA ILE A 69 -12.19 -7.49 9.26
C ILE A 69 -11.13 -8.50 9.73
N ARG A 70 -11.40 -9.27 10.80
CA ARG A 70 -10.45 -10.30 11.27
C ARG A 70 -10.18 -11.37 10.21
N GLU A 71 -11.23 -11.79 9.48
CA GLU A 71 -11.10 -12.74 8.38
C GLU A 71 -10.28 -12.15 7.22
N ALA A 72 -10.50 -10.89 6.87
CA ALA A 72 -9.75 -10.20 5.85
C ALA A 72 -8.26 -10.06 6.22
N LEU A 73 -7.96 -9.66 7.47
CA LEU A 73 -6.58 -9.56 7.98
C LEU A 73 -5.89 -10.93 8.02
N ALA A 74 -6.59 -11.99 8.43
CA ALA A 74 -6.04 -13.35 8.47
C ALA A 74 -5.74 -13.90 7.08
N SER A 75 -6.55 -13.55 6.08
CA SER A 75 -6.39 -13.96 4.68
C SER A 75 -5.45 -13.05 3.88
N ALA A 76 -5.02 -11.92 4.44
CA ALA A 76 -4.15 -10.95 3.76
C ALA A 76 -2.91 -11.65 3.15
N PRO A 77 -2.43 -11.24 1.96
CA PRO A 77 -1.27 -11.85 1.33
C PRO A 77 0.01 -11.57 2.15
N TYR A 78 1.01 -12.42 1.97
CA TYR A 78 2.35 -12.14 2.50
C TYR A 78 3.04 -11.08 1.62
N LEU A 79 3.34 -9.93 2.18
CA LEU A 79 3.97 -8.80 1.48
C LEU A 79 5.25 -8.39 2.21
N ASN A 80 6.27 -9.24 2.14
CA ASN A 80 7.55 -9.03 2.82
C ASN A 80 8.54 -8.17 2.00
N GLY A 81 8.07 -7.16 1.32
CA GLY A 81 8.98 -6.11 0.85
C GLY A 81 9.24 -5.12 2.00
N GLY A 82 10.44 -4.57 2.15
CA GLY A 82 10.79 -3.63 3.23
C GLY A 82 9.75 -2.55 3.56
N LEU A 83 8.77 -2.35 2.67
CA LEU A 83 7.65 -1.43 2.84
C LEU A 83 6.77 -1.75 4.07
N PHE A 84 6.56 -3.04 4.39
CA PHE A 84 5.70 -3.50 5.48
C PHE A 84 6.47 -4.12 6.65
N LEU A 85 7.78 -3.90 6.71
CA LEU A 85 8.57 -4.16 7.90
C LEU A 85 8.67 -2.90 8.74
N SER A 86 8.59 -3.05 10.07
CA SER A 86 8.81 -1.95 11.00
C SER A 86 10.28 -1.54 10.93
N ASN A 87 10.54 -0.28 10.61
CA ASN A 87 11.87 0.29 10.55
C ASN A 87 12.16 1.17 11.78
N GLU A 88 13.34 1.77 11.83
CA GLU A 88 13.75 2.63 12.95
C GLU A 88 12.87 3.88 13.06
N LEU A 89 12.42 4.47 11.92
CA LEU A 89 11.53 5.62 11.93
C LEU A 89 10.17 5.27 12.53
N ASP A 90 9.60 4.11 12.17
CA ASP A 90 8.33 3.63 12.72
C ASP A 90 8.41 3.46 14.25
N ARG A 91 9.58 3.08 14.78
CA ARG A 91 9.79 2.84 16.21
C ARG A 91 10.11 4.11 16.99
N THR A 92 10.92 4.99 16.40
CA THR A 92 11.41 6.19 17.08
C THR A 92 10.38 7.30 17.10
N TYR A 93 9.71 7.54 16.00
CA TYR A 93 8.82 8.70 15.89
C TYR A 93 7.36 8.38 16.20
N GLN A 94 6.93 7.12 16.07
CA GLN A 94 5.54 6.69 16.31
C GLN A 94 4.53 7.79 15.95
N PRO A 95 4.47 8.23 14.68
CA PRO A 95 3.73 9.43 14.31
C PRO A 95 2.26 9.28 14.70
N VAL A 96 1.79 10.15 15.58
CA VAL A 96 0.37 10.24 15.91
C VAL A 96 -0.30 11.03 14.79
N ILE A 97 -0.98 10.32 13.90
CA ILE A 97 -1.82 10.94 12.89
C ILE A 97 -3.23 10.96 13.44
N THR A 98 -3.79 12.17 13.58
CA THR A 98 -5.15 12.33 14.09
C THR A 98 -6.19 11.75 13.13
N ASP A 99 -7.33 11.32 13.66
CA ASP A 99 -8.44 10.84 12.84
C ASP A 99 -8.93 11.90 11.85
N ALA A 100 -8.89 13.18 12.23
CA ALA A 100 -9.22 14.28 11.34
C ALA A 100 -8.25 14.40 10.16
N SER A 101 -6.96 14.34 10.43
CA SER A 101 -5.92 14.37 9.37
C SER A 101 -6.00 13.14 8.49
N PHE A 102 -6.21 11.95 9.09
CA PHE A 102 -6.37 10.73 8.32
C PHE A 102 -7.60 10.78 7.42
N GLY A 103 -8.73 11.27 7.93
CA GLY A 103 -9.96 11.46 7.16
C GLY A 103 -9.75 12.35 5.93
N GLN A 104 -9.00 13.44 6.05
CA GLN A 104 -8.66 14.32 4.93
C GLN A 104 -7.76 13.64 3.89
N ILE A 105 -6.76 12.88 4.34
CA ILE A 105 -5.89 12.10 3.45
C ILE A 105 -6.72 11.05 2.70
N PHE A 106 -7.62 10.39 3.41
CA PHE A 106 -8.47 9.36 2.86
C PHE A 106 -9.43 9.94 1.82
N GLU A 107 -10.14 11.03 2.16
CA GLU A 107 -11.02 11.76 1.25
C GLU A 107 -10.28 12.21 -0.01
N PHE A 108 -9.05 12.73 0.13
CA PHE A 108 -8.22 13.12 -1.00
C PHE A 108 -7.90 11.92 -1.90
N LEU A 109 -7.48 10.80 -1.34
CA LEU A 109 -7.10 9.61 -2.11
C LEU A 109 -8.29 8.93 -2.79
N GLU A 110 -9.49 9.00 -2.21
CA GLU A 110 -10.73 8.47 -2.80
C GLU A 110 -11.17 9.21 -4.09
N HIS A 111 -10.65 10.41 -4.34
CA HIS A 111 -10.89 11.11 -5.61
C HIS A 111 -10.11 10.52 -6.79
N TYR A 112 -9.14 9.64 -6.53
CA TYR A 112 -8.30 9.05 -7.57
C TYR A 112 -8.66 7.58 -7.81
N ASN A 113 -8.65 7.20 -9.07
CA ASN A 113 -8.87 5.80 -9.44
C ASN A 113 -7.52 5.06 -9.50
N PHE A 114 -7.26 4.23 -8.49
CA PHE A 114 -6.08 3.37 -8.46
C PHE A 114 -6.35 2.14 -9.32
N THR A 115 -5.96 2.18 -10.58
CA THR A 115 -6.17 1.09 -11.53
C THR A 115 -4.90 0.29 -11.77
N ILE A 116 -5.08 -0.97 -12.16
CA ILE A 116 -4.00 -1.90 -12.53
C ILE A 116 -3.96 -2.09 -14.04
N SER A 117 -5.06 -1.85 -14.71
CA SER A 117 -5.18 -1.87 -16.17
C SER A 117 -6.02 -0.68 -16.63
N GLU A 118 -5.56 -0.03 -17.69
CA GLU A 118 -6.21 1.11 -18.32
C GLU A 118 -7.15 0.61 -19.42
N ASP A 119 -8.24 -0.09 -19.04
CA ASP A 119 -9.11 -0.77 -20.00
C ASP A 119 -10.15 0.16 -20.66
N THR A 120 -10.35 1.37 -20.12
CA THR A 120 -11.28 2.35 -20.70
C THR A 120 -10.69 3.76 -20.80
N PRO A 121 -11.13 4.61 -21.77
CA PRO A 121 -10.67 6.00 -21.88
C PRO A 121 -10.97 6.86 -20.65
N LEU A 122 -12.02 6.54 -19.89
CA LEU A 122 -12.37 7.23 -18.64
C LEU A 122 -11.44 6.86 -17.49
N ASP A 123 -10.88 5.65 -17.50
CA ASP A 123 -9.92 5.21 -16.49
C ASP A 123 -8.58 5.93 -16.65
N GLN A 124 -8.25 6.42 -17.85
CA GLN A 124 -6.98 7.08 -18.15
C GLN A 124 -6.89 8.51 -17.58
N GLU A 125 -8.01 9.22 -17.42
CA GLU A 125 -8.01 10.63 -16.98
C GLU A 125 -7.74 10.81 -15.48
N VAL A 126 -8.04 9.80 -14.65
CA VAL A 126 -7.96 9.88 -13.17
C VAL A 126 -7.17 8.70 -12.58
N ALA A 127 -6.54 7.91 -13.42
CA ALA A 127 -5.81 6.70 -13.03
C ALA A 127 -4.46 7.04 -12.39
N VAL A 128 -4.22 6.51 -11.21
CA VAL A 128 -2.88 6.46 -10.61
C VAL A 128 -2.24 5.13 -10.97
N ASP A 129 -1.36 5.15 -11.96
CA ASP A 129 -0.57 3.99 -12.40
C ASP A 129 0.57 3.71 -11.39
N PRO A 130 0.92 2.44 -11.11
CA PRO A 130 2.11 2.08 -10.34
C PRO A 130 3.42 2.72 -10.85
N GLU A 131 3.55 2.94 -12.16
CA GLU A 131 4.69 3.63 -12.76
C GLU A 131 4.76 5.10 -12.32
N MET A 132 3.62 5.77 -12.19
CA MET A 132 3.55 7.15 -11.70
C MET A 132 4.09 7.24 -10.26
N ILE A 133 3.74 6.27 -9.40
CA ILE A 133 4.26 6.22 -8.01
C ILE A 133 5.79 6.04 -8.02
N GLY A 134 6.30 5.18 -8.90
CA GLY A 134 7.74 5.02 -9.08
C GLY A 134 8.43 6.33 -9.47
N LYS A 135 7.89 7.06 -10.44
CA LYS A 135 8.40 8.36 -10.88
C LYS A 135 8.32 9.44 -9.79
N VAL A 136 7.23 9.49 -9.02
CA VAL A 136 7.08 10.41 -7.89
C VAL A 136 8.11 10.09 -6.82
N TYR A 137 8.28 8.81 -6.46
CA TYR A 137 9.30 8.38 -5.50
C TYR A 137 10.71 8.74 -5.97
N GLU A 138 11.05 8.48 -7.22
CA GLU A 138 12.32 8.87 -7.83
C GLU A 138 12.54 10.37 -7.75
N SER A 139 11.50 11.17 -8.00
CA SER A 139 11.58 12.63 -7.90
C SER A 139 11.79 13.10 -6.46
N LEU A 140 11.15 12.47 -5.48
CA LEU A 140 11.26 12.81 -4.06
C LEU A 140 12.63 12.47 -3.46
N VAL A 141 13.22 11.34 -3.86
CA VAL A 141 14.56 10.93 -3.42
C VAL A 141 15.64 11.91 -3.92
N ASN A 142 15.35 12.62 -5.01
CA ASN A 142 16.30 13.53 -5.65
C ASN A 142 16.15 15.00 -5.22
N VAL A 143 15.27 15.32 -4.27
CA VAL A 143 15.09 16.68 -3.72
C VAL A 143 16.14 17.03 -2.64
N SER A 144 17.06 16.15 -2.30
CA SER A 144 18.17 16.52 -1.42
C SER A 144 19.17 17.42 -2.17
N ASP A 145 19.26 18.65 -1.72
CA ASP A 145 19.65 19.88 -2.40
C ASP A 145 21.12 20.01 -2.87
N ASN A 146 21.97 19.02 -2.83
CA ASN A 146 23.39 19.28 -3.10
C ASN A 146 24.20 18.23 -3.87
N ILE A 147 23.65 17.10 -4.23
CA ILE A 147 24.41 16.07 -4.98
C ILE A 147 23.47 15.38 -5.94
N ASP A 148 23.87 15.24 -7.19
CA ASP A 148 23.20 14.34 -8.15
C ASP A 148 23.47 12.88 -7.76
N GLU A 149 22.88 12.47 -6.65
CA GLU A 149 23.02 11.11 -6.11
C GLU A 149 22.51 10.05 -7.09
N ARG A 150 21.69 10.44 -8.08
CA ARG A 150 21.25 9.56 -9.17
C ARG A 150 22.41 9.11 -10.03
N GLY A 151 23.25 10.06 -10.43
CA GLY A 151 24.40 9.80 -11.29
C GLY A 151 25.42 8.92 -10.60
N GLU A 152 25.64 9.12 -9.31
CA GLU A 152 26.60 8.35 -8.53
C GLU A 152 26.05 6.99 -8.07
N ALA A 153 24.77 6.90 -7.66
CA ALA A 153 24.18 5.68 -7.17
C ALA A 153 23.49 4.83 -8.25
N GLY A 154 23.30 5.37 -9.47
CA GLY A 154 22.65 4.65 -10.58
C GLY A 154 21.18 4.28 -10.30
N ILE A 155 20.48 5.09 -9.47
CA ILE A 155 19.10 4.83 -9.08
C ILE A 155 18.16 5.40 -10.15
N PHE A 156 17.72 4.53 -11.06
CA PHE A 156 16.70 4.86 -12.06
C PHE A 156 15.61 3.81 -12.08
N TYR A 157 14.37 4.25 -12.17
CA TYR A 157 13.26 3.33 -12.45
C TYR A 157 13.30 2.93 -13.92
N THR A 158 13.34 1.63 -14.16
CA THR A 158 13.33 1.10 -15.53
C THR A 158 11.94 1.32 -16.14
N PRO A 159 11.82 2.06 -17.26
CA PRO A 159 10.55 2.30 -17.91
C PRO A 159 9.86 1.00 -18.35
N ARG A 160 8.52 1.05 -18.45
CA ARG A 160 7.69 -0.12 -18.76
C ARG A 160 8.06 -0.79 -20.10
N VAL A 161 8.46 0.02 -21.08
CA VAL A 161 8.83 -0.48 -22.44
C VAL A 161 10.06 -1.37 -22.36
N GLU A 162 11.08 -0.96 -21.62
CA GLU A 162 12.31 -1.74 -21.43
C GLU A 162 12.04 -3.00 -20.61
N ILE A 163 11.19 -2.93 -19.59
CA ILE A 163 10.78 -4.09 -18.81
C ILE A 163 10.04 -5.11 -19.70
N ASP A 164 9.08 -4.66 -20.51
CA ASP A 164 8.34 -5.52 -21.45
C ASP A 164 9.29 -6.21 -22.44
N LEU A 165 10.21 -5.44 -23.03
CA LEU A 165 11.23 -6.00 -23.92
C LEU A 165 12.11 -7.05 -23.23
N MET A 166 12.61 -6.74 -22.04
CA MET A 166 13.45 -7.67 -21.27
C MET A 166 12.69 -8.95 -20.92
N CYS A 167 11.44 -8.83 -20.48
CA CYS A 167 10.60 -9.99 -20.18
C CYS A 167 10.33 -10.86 -21.40
N ARG A 168 10.02 -10.25 -22.55
CA ARG A 168 9.80 -10.98 -23.82
C ARG A 168 11.07 -11.70 -24.28
N LEU A 169 12.22 -11.03 -24.25
CA LEU A 169 13.49 -11.64 -24.64
C LEU A 169 13.88 -12.78 -23.71
N ALA A 170 13.70 -12.61 -22.39
CA ALA A 170 13.96 -13.67 -21.42
C ALA A 170 13.06 -14.88 -21.63
N LEU A 171 11.76 -14.65 -21.90
CA LEU A 171 10.80 -15.72 -22.17
C LEU A 171 11.12 -16.48 -23.47
N VAL A 172 11.43 -15.76 -24.55
CA VAL A 172 11.84 -16.37 -25.82
C VAL A 172 13.07 -17.22 -25.62
N ASN A 173 14.10 -16.69 -24.95
CA ASN A 173 15.33 -17.44 -24.70
C ASN A 173 15.08 -18.71 -23.86
N TRP A 174 14.19 -18.63 -22.86
CA TRP A 174 13.84 -19.79 -22.02
C TRP A 174 13.04 -20.85 -22.78
N LEU A 175 12.19 -20.46 -23.75
CA LEU A 175 11.37 -21.39 -24.54
C LEU A 175 12.14 -22.02 -25.69
N THR A 176 13.27 -21.44 -26.12
CA THR A 176 14.04 -21.88 -27.26
C THR A 176 15.30 -22.70 -26.90
N ASN A 177 15.65 -22.75 -25.62
CA ASN A 177 16.72 -23.57 -25.05
C ASN A 177 16.17 -24.71 -24.20
#